data_96f64324852874ff75c04141870462d7
#
_entry.id   96f64324852874ff75c04141870462d7
#
_cell.length_a   1.000
_cell.length_b   1.000
_cell.length_c   1.000
_cell.angle_alpha   90.00
_cell.angle_beta   90.00
_cell.angle_gamma   90.00
#
_symmetry.space_group_name_H-M   'P 1'
#
loop_
_entity.id
_entity.type
_entity.pdbx_description
1 polymer ?
#
loop_
_entity_poly.entity_id
_entity_poly.type
_entity_poly.pdbx_seq_one_letter_code
_entity_poly.pdbx_strand_id
1 'polypeptide(L)'
;MDSLVLSRIASFLLHKLPQVGGRVNILKKYLSLDKAVYRAALNYGIELNNRGIFKQYSITVMGTPIQSIINSEDRKLFADQVASIGGRVAPSGAVYSVEEAIITAKRLGYPILIRAAYALGGLGSGFAHDETELRKIVSKALLHSNQVLLDKSLKGWKEIEYEIIRDSYDNCIAICNMENLDPLGIHTGESIVVAPSQTLTDSEYYLLRSMSIKIVRHLGVIGECNVQFALNPKSEEFYIIEVNPRLSRSSALASKATGYPLAYVAAKLSLGICLSDLKNSVTGSTTACFEPSLDYCVVKIPRWDLPVGKSTSQ
;
A
#
# COMPACT_ATOMS: atom_id res chain seq x y z
N MET A 1 10.39 -7.19 12.79
CA MET A 1 11.69 -6.83 12.14
C MET A 1 12.33 -5.75 12.96
N ASP A 2 13.49 -6.05 13.53
CA ASP A 2 14.10 -5.24 14.58
C ASP A 2 14.35 -3.80 14.16
N SER A 3 13.97 -2.87 15.02
CA SER A 3 14.33 -1.44 14.97
C SER A 3 15.85 -1.24 14.80
N LEU A 4 16.63 -2.24 15.18
CA LEU A 4 18.10 -2.29 15.07
C LEU A 4 18.57 -2.34 13.60
N VAL A 5 17.86 -3.02 12.70
CA VAL A 5 18.25 -3.13 11.28
C VAL A 5 17.99 -1.81 10.57
N LEU A 6 16.83 -1.19 10.82
CA LEU A 6 16.50 0.13 10.28
C LEU A 6 17.42 1.22 10.84
N SER A 7 17.78 1.15 12.12
CA SER A 7 18.75 2.04 12.75
C SER A 7 20.16 1.89 12.15
N ARG A 8 20.58 0.67 11.79
CA ARG A 8 21.88 0.42 11.14
C ARG A 8 21.90 0.90 9.69
N ILE A 9 20.80 0.71 8.93
CA ILE A 9 20.69 1.23 7.57
C ILE A 9 20.67 2.76 7.58
N ALA A 10 19.89 3.38 8.46
CA ALA A 10 19.87 4.82 8.64
C ALA A 10 21.24 5.37 9.11
N SER A 11 21.91 4.68 10.01
CA SER A 11 23.27 5.05 10.47
C SER A 11 24.31 4.92 9.36
N PHE A 12 24.22 3.90 8.51
CA PHE A 12 25.10 3.70 7.36
C PHE A 12 24.89 4.80 6.29
N LEU A 13 23.65 5.16 6.00
CA LEU A 13 23.30 6.22 5.04
C LEU A 13 23.72 7.61 5.56
N LEU A 14 23.59 7.85 6.88
CA LEU A 14 23.97 9.11 7.50
C LEU A 14 25.49 9.30 7.64
N HIS A 15 26.28 8.23 7.68
CA HIS A 15 27.75 8.31 7.74
C HIS A 15 28.40 8.71 6.41
N LYS A 16 27.67 8.58 5.28
CA LYS A 16 28.16 8.95 3.94
C LYS A 16 27.78 10.37 3.52
N LEU A 17 26.94 11.08 4.30
CA LEU A 17 26.57 12.47 4.02
C LEU A 17 27.63 13.41 4.61
N PRO A 18 28.05 14.46 3.87
CA PRO A 18 28.97 15.46 4.42
C PRO A 18 28.35 16.09 5.67
N GLN A 19 29.17 16.31 6.67
CA GLN A 19 28.77 16.85 7.97
C GLN A 19 28.14 18.24 7.81
N VAL A 20 26.84 18.30 7.72
CA VAL A 20 26.07 19.53 7.91
C VAL A 20 25.66 19.55 9.39
N GLY A 21 26.44 20.28 10.19
CA GLY A 21 26.31 20.31 11.63
C GLY A 21 24.88 20.61 12.13
N GLY A 22 24.47 19.93 13.20
CA GLY A 22 23.26 20.20 13.98
C GLY A 22 21.94 19.58 13.51
N ARG A 23 21.76 19.27 12.21
CA ARG A 23 20.48 18.78 11.65
C ARG A 23 20.34 17.26 11.66
N VAL A 24 21.42 16.52 11.76
CA VAL A 24 21.43 15.04 11.84
C VAL A 24 20.76 14.53 13.14
N ASN A 25 20.82 15.29 14.22
CA ASN A 25 20.18 14.92 15.48
C ASN A 25 18.65 14.99 15.45
N ILE A 26 18.06 15.83 14.59
CA ILE A 26 16.62 15.92 14.42
C ILE A 26 16.11 14.66 13.70
N LEU A 27 16.78 14.21 12.64
CA LEU A 27 16.41 12.98 11.93
C LEU A 27 16.57 11.72 12.81
N LYS A 28 17.61 11.63 13.64
CA LYS A 28 17.79 10.53 14.60
C LYS A 28 16.67 10.45 15.65
N LYS A 29 16.14 11.59 16.09
CA LYS A 29 15.06 11.65 17.08
C LYS A 29 13.71 11.20 16.50
N TYR A 30 13.51 11.39 15.19
CA TYR A 30 12.25 10.99 14.51
C TYR A 30 12.27 9.56 13.96
N LEU A 31 13.43 8.97 13.73
CA LEU A 31 13.57 7.59 13.24
C LEU A 31 13.28 6.50 14.30
N SER A 32 13.07 6.88 15.57
CA SER A 32 12.76 5.96 16.66
C SER A 32 11.27 5.77 16.96
N LEU A 33 10.37 6.40 16.18
CA LEU A 33 8.93 6.37 16.41
C LEU A 33 8.18 5.56 15.36
N ASP A 34 7.43 4.59 15.85
CA ASP A 34 6.52 3.63 15.25
C ASP A 34 5.58 4.17 14.14
N LYS A 35 5.03 3.31 13.30
CA LYS A 35 3.96 3.42 12.26
C LYS A 35 3.63 4.80 11.64
N ALA A 36 3.57 5.85 12.44
CA ALA A 36 3.43 7.25 12.01
C ALA A 36 4.64 7.74 11.21
N VAL A 37 5.79 7.12 11.39
CA VAL A 37 7.08 7.53 10.82
C VAL A 37 7.14 7.31 9.31
N TYR A 38 6.58 6.23 8.77
CA TYR A 38 6.63 5.98 7.33
C TYR A 38 5.79 7.02 6.55
N ARG A 39 4.57 7.27 7.00
CA ARG A 39 3.72 8.31 6.40
C ARG A 39 4.30 9.70 6.63
N ALA A 40 4.84 9.96 7.81
CA ALA A 40 5.54 11.20 8.10
C ALA A 40 6.79 11.37 7.21
N ALA A 41 7.59 10.32 7.02
CA ALA A 41 8.78 10.38 6.17
C ALA A 41 8.44 10.68 4.70
N LEU A 42 7.40 10.06 4.15
CA LEU A 42 6.91 10.34 2.79
C LEU A 42 6.40 11.79 2.68
N ASN A 43 5.59 12.25 3.63
CA ASN A 43 5.08 13.62 3.65
C ASN A 43 6.21 14.66 3.79
N TYR A 44 7.22 14.39 4.64
CA TYR A 44 8.40 15.26 4.73
C TYR A 44 9.22 15.27 3.43
N GLY A 45 9.37 14.11 2.78
CA GLY A 45 10.04 14.04 1.48
C GLY A 45 9.33 14.88 0.42
N ILE A 46 8.01 14.78 0.33
CA ILE A 46 7.18 15.58 -0.58
C ILE A 46 7.30 17.07 -0.25
N GLU A 47 7.18 17.44 1.02
CA GLU A 47 7.26 18.84 1.47
C GLU A 47 8.63 19.47 1.21
N LEU A 48 9.73 18.74 1.49
CA LEU A 48 11.08 19.19 1.21
C LEU A 48 11.32 19.38 -0.31
N ASN A 49 10.76 18.48 -1.13
CA ASN A 49 10.79 18.61 -2.58
C ASN A 49 10.02 19.86 -3.06
N ASN A 50 8.80 20.08 -2.55
CA ASN A 50 7.96 21.22 -2.92
C ASN A 50 8.61 22.56 -2.53
N ARG A 51 9.33 22.60 -1.42
CA ARG A 51 10.13 23.78 -1.00
C ARG A 51 11.44 23.94 -1.75
N GLY A 52 11.77 23.04 -2.67
CA GLY A 52 13.00 23.09 -3.46
C GLY A 52 14.29 22.78 -2.67
N ILE A 53 14.17 22.25 -1.45
CA ILE A 53 15.30 21.99 -0.56
C ILE A 53 16.28 20.98 -1.15
N PHE A 54 15.77 19.92 -1.78
CA PHE A 54 16.63 18.91 -2.42
C PHE A 54 17.48 19.54 -3.54
N LYS A 55 16.89 20.41 -4.36
CA LYS A 55 17.61 21.14 -5.42
C LYS A 55 18.60 22.13 -4.83
N GLN A 56 18.17 22.92 -3.83
CA GLN A 56 19.02 23.95 -3.20
C GLN A 56 20.30 23.39 -2.59
N TYR A 57 20.23 22.19 -2.00
CA TYR A 57 21.37 21.55 -1.32
C TYR A 57 21.97 20.40 -2.12
N SER A 58 21.62 20.25 -3.41
CA SER A 58 22.09 19.16 -4.29
C SER A 58 21.93 17.77 -3.65
N ILE A 59 20.78 17.53 -2.98
CA ILE A 59 20.46 16.26 -2.34
C ILE A 59 19.81 15.33 -3.37
N THR A 60 20.38 14.14 -3.55
CA THR A 60 19.80 13.09 -4.37
C THR A 60 18.90 12.19 -3.52
N VAL A 61 17.64 12.07 -3.92
CA VAL A 61 16.72 11.09 -3.32
C VAL A 61 17.02 9.73 -3.94
N MET A 62 17.37 8.75 -3.09
CA MET A 62 17.67 7.39 -3.52
C MET A 62 16.41 6.51 -3.49
N GLY A 63 16.32 5.57 -4.42
CA GLY A 63 15.18 4.68 -4.56
C GLY A 63 14.03 5.33 -5.32
N THR A 64 12.80 5.13 -4.87
CA THR A 64 11.60 5.61 -5.57
C THR A 64 11.58 7.15 -5.67
N PRO A 65 11.40 7.72 -6.89
CA PRO A 65 11.30 9.15 -7.08
C PRO A 65 10.13 9.77 -6.32
N ILE A 66 10.30 11.01 -5.84
CA ILE A 66 9.24 11.73 -5.09
C ILE A 66 7.96 11.85 -5.92
N GLN A 67 8.05 12.06 -7.24
CA GLN A 67 6.88 12.15 -8.11
C GLN A 67 6.09 10.84 -8.15
N SER A 68 6.77 9.69 -8.12
CA SER A 68 6.14 8.37 -8.05
C SER A 68 5.36 8.20 -6.74
N ILE A 69 5.90 8.72 -5.64
CA ILE A 69 5.23 8.72 -4.33
C ILE A 69 3.99 9.61 -4.39
N ILE A 70 4.09 10.83 -4.92
CA ILE A 70 2.96 11.75 -5.08
C ILE A 70 1.85 11.10 -5.91
N ASN A 71 2.22 10.49 -7.05
CA ASN A 71 1.27 9.84 -7.95
C ASN A 71 0.56 8.63 -7.33
N SER A 72 1.19 7.96 -6.35
CA SER A 72 0.60 6.81 -5.66
C SER A 72 -0.24 7.20 -4.44
N GLU A 73 0.08 8.30 -3.74
CA GLU A 73 -0.59 8.73 -2.51
C GLU A 73 -1.79 9.65 -2.76
N ASP A 74 -1.74 10.48 -3.82
CA ASP A 74 -2.88 11.33 -4.19
C ASP A 74 -3.94 10.54 -4.94
N ARG A 75 -5.17 10.51 -4.41
CA ARG A 75 -6.27 9.69 -4.96
C ARG A 75 -6.60 9.99 -6.42
N LYS A 76 -6.60 11.28 -6.80
CA LYS A 76 -6.96 11.67 -8.16
C LYS A 76 -5.84 11.30 -9.12
N LEU A 77 -4.61 11.66 -8.78
CA LEU A 77 -3.44 11.31 -9.59
C LEU A 77 -3.32 9.81 -9.72
N PHE A 78 -3.49 9.06 -8.63
CA PHE A 78 -3.46 7.60 -8.64
C PHE A 78 -4.52 7.01 -9.58
N ALA A 79 -5.77 7.49 -9.51
CA ALA A 79 -6.83 7.03 -10.40
C ALA A 79 -6.51 7.32 -11.88
N ASP A 80 -5.96 8.51 -12.18
CA ASP A 80 -5.56 8.89 -13.53
C ASP A 80 -4.39 8.01 -14.02
N GLN A 81 -3.40 7.71 -13.17
CA GLN A 81 -2.28 6.81 -13.50
C GLN A 81 -2.77 5.39 -13.77
N VAL A 82 -3.66 4.86 -12.92
CA VAL A 82 -4.27 3.53 -13.09
C VAL A 82 -5.07 3.46 -14.39
N ALA A 83 -5.89 4.48 -14.67
CA ALA A 83 -6.70 4.54 -15.89
C ALA A 83 -5.84 4.58 -17.16
N SER A 84 -4.71 5.32 -17.15
CA SER A 84 -3.81 5.47 -18.30
C SER A 84 -3.19 4.15 -18.77
N ILE A 85 -3.10 3.16 -17.86
CA ILE A 85 -2.61 1.81 -18.18
C ILE A 85 -3.73 0.79 -18.43
N GLY A 86 -4.98 1.24 -18.50
CA GLY A 86 -6.16 0.37 -18.68
C GLY A 86 -6.58 -0.37 -17.40
N GLY A 87 -6.06 0.03 -16.23
CA GLY A 87 -6.53 -0.44 -14.93
C GLY A 87 -7.79 0.31 -14.47
N ARG A 88 -8.35 -0.11 -13.34
CA ARG A 88 -9.51 0.51 -12.72
C ARG A 88 -9.32 0.61 -11.21
N VAL A 89 -9.71 1.75 -10.64
CA VAL A 89 -9.88 1.92 -9.19
C VAL A 89 -11.34 1.73 -8.82
N ALA A 90 -11.63 1.45 -7.55
CA ALA A 90 -13.01 1.33 -7.09
C ALA A 90 -13.78 2.63 -7.39
N PRO A 91 -14.95 2.55 -8.04
CA PRO A 91 -15.75 3.72 -8.37
C PRO A 91 -16.15 4.49 -7.11
N SER A 92 -15.96 5.80 -7.15
CA SER A 92 -16.28 6.70 -6.04
C SER A 92 -16.85 8.03 -6.57
N GLY A 93 -17.38 8.84 -5.66
CA GLY A 93 -17.84 10.19 -5.95
C GLY A 93 -17.84 11.05 -4.70
N ALA A 94 -17.38 12.29 -4.84
CA ALA A 94 -17.55 13.31 -3.83
C ALA A 94 -18.88 14.01 -4.06
N VAL A 95 -19.66 14.23 -3.00
CA VAL A 95 -20.98 14.86 -3.03
C VAL A 95 -21.09 15.93 -1.95
N TYR A 96 -21.86 16.95 -2.24
CA TYR A 96 -22.03 18.14 -1.39
C TYR A 96 -23.50 18.33 -0.96
N SER A 97 -24.41 17.49 -1.52
CA SER A 97 -25.84 17.50 -1.18
C SER A 97 -26.40 16.08 -1.17
N VAL A 98 -27.58 15.91 -0.58
CA VAL A 98 -28.30 14.63 -0.56
C VAL A 98 -28.76 14.26 -1.98
N GLU A 99 -29.15 15.24 -2.79
CA GLU A 99 -29.59 15.04 -4.19
C GLU A 99 -28.44 14.52 -5.05
N GLU A 100 -27.25 15.12 -4.94
CA GLU A 100 -26.04 14.62 -5.62
C GLU A 100 -25.68 13.21 -5.15
N ALA A 101 -25.87 12.92 -3.86
CA ALA A 101 -25.61 11.59 -3.32
C ALA A 101 -26.50 10.52 -3.94
N ILE A 102 -27.78 10.83 -4.16
CA ILE A 102 -28.73 9.90 -4.79
C ILE A 102 -28.36 9.62 -6.25
N ILE A 103 -28.02 10.66 -7.01
CA ILE A 103 -27.59 10.53 -8.40
C ILE A 103 -26.31 9.68 -8.47
N THR A 104 -25.34 9.98 -7.60
CA THR A 104 -24.09 9.23 -7.52
C THR A 104 -24.33 7.78 -7.11
N ALA A 105 -25.20 7.53 -6.13
CA ALA A 105 -25.55 6.22 -5.65
C ALA A 105 -26.20 5.34 -6.75
N LYS A 106 -27.08 5.91 -7.55
CA LYS A 106 -27.69 5.21 -8.70
C LYS A 106 -26.63 4.76 -9.72
N ARG A 107 -25.59 5.57 -9.91
CA ARG A 107 -24.46 5.23 -10.80
C ARG A 107 -23.53 4.15 -10.20
N LEU A 108 -23.26 4.21 -8.90
CA LEU A 108 -22.35 3.29 -8.21
C LEU A 108 -22.97 1.92 -7.94
N GLY A 109 -24.31 1.88 -7.74
CA GLY A 109 -25.04 0.70 -7.29
C GLY A 109 -24.91 0.46 -5.78
N TYR A 110 -26.00 -0.02 -5.16
CA TYR A 110 -25.99 -0.40 -3.74
C TYR A 110 -25.40 -1.79 -3.51
N PRO A 111 -24.82 -2.06 -2.33
CA PRO A 111 -24.63 -1.15 -1.21
C PRO A 111 -23.49 -0.15 -1.45
N ILE A 112 -23.54 0.99 -0.75
CA ILE A 112 -22.57 2.09 -0.84
C ILE A 112 -21.90 2.32 0.51
N LEU A 113 -20.59 2.51 0.49
CA LEU A 113 -19.84 2.98 1.65
C LEU A 113 -19.83 4.51 1.64
N ILE A 114 -20.30 5.11 2.71
CA ILE A 114 -20.36 6.56 2.93
C ILE A 114 -19.26 6.93 3.91
N ARG A 115 -18.48 7.98 3.59
CA ARG A 115 -17.40 8.49 4.44
C ARG A 115 -17.47 10.01 4.49
N ALA A 116 -17.61 10.58 5.69
CA ALA A 116 -17.45 12.01 5.87
C ALA A 116 -15.99 12.42 5.67
N ALA A 117 -15.73 13.46 4.87
CA ALA A 117 -14.38 13.81 4.40
C ALA A 117 -13.40 14.18 5.54
N TYR A 118 -13.89 14.66 6.69
CA TYR A 118 -13.05 15.17 7.79
C TYR A 118 -13.48 14.67 9.18
N ALA A 119 -14.25 13.57 9.26
CA ALA A 119 -14.72 13.07 10.55
C ALA A 119 -13.65 12.26 11.29
N LEU A 120 -13.30 12.69 12.48
CA LEU A 120 -12.52 11.92 13.45
C LEU A 120 -13.41 10.84 14.08
N GLY A 121 -12.92 9.60 14.12
CA GLY A 121 -13.59 8.50 14.83
C GLY A 121 -14.79 7.88 14.11
N GLY A 122 -14.91 8.02 12.78
CA GLY A 122 -15.97 7.32 12.00
C GLY A 122 -17.37 7.93 12.13
N LEU A 123 -17.53 9.08 12.78
CA LEU A 123 -18.78 9.81 12.85
C LEU A 123 -19.24 10.24 11.45
N GLY A 124 -20.46 9.81 11.05
CA GLY A 124 -21.02 10.10 9.73
C GLY A 124 -20.54 9.15 8.62
N SER A 125 -19.88 8.04 8.97
CA SER A 125 -19.54 6.95 8.03
C SER A 125 -20.45 5.75 8.24
N GLY A 126 -20.75 5.01 7.17
CA GLY A 126 -21.61 3.83 7.25
C GLY A 126 -21.89 3.22 5.88
N PHE A 127 -22.58 2.09 5.90
CA PHE A 127 -23.10 1.46 4.67
C PHE A 127 -24.55 1.85 4.49
N ALA A 128 -24.92 2.18 3.25
CA ALA A 128 -26.31 2.31 2.82
C ALA A 128 -26.65 1.19 1.85
N HIS A 129 -27.71 0.46 2.13
CA HIS A 129 -28.21 -0.64 1.31
C HIS A 129 -29.31 -0.19 0.34
N ASP A 130 -29.89 0.98 0.58
CA ASP A 130 -30.94 1.60 -0.23
C ASP A 130 -30.88 3.13 -0.15
N GLU A 131 -31.76 3.79 -0.90
CA GLU A 131 -31.87 5.25 -0.93
C GLU A 131 -32.31 5.85 0.42
N THR A 132 -33.11 5.15 1.20
CA THR A 132 -33.62 5.63 2.49
C THR A 132 -32.48 5.72 3.51
N GLU A 133 -31.67 4.66 3.59
CA GLU A 133 -30.47 4.65 4.45
C GLU A 133 -29.45 5.69 3.98
N LEU A 134 -29.25 5.81 2.64
CA LEU A 134 -28.35 6.80 2.06
C LEU A 134 -28.72 8.21 2.51
N ARG A 135 -30.00 8.60 2.33
CA ARG A 135 -30.49 9.93 2.73
C ARG A 135 -30.22 10.21 4.20
N LYS A 136 -30.53 9.25 5.09
CA LYS A 136 -30.34 9.38 6.53
C LYS A 136 -28.87 9.58 6.91
N ILE A 137 -27.97 8.78 6.35
CA ILE A 137 -26.54 8.84 6.70
C ILE A 137 -25.90 10.10 6.11
N VAL A 138 -26.17 10.42 4.83
CA VAL A 138 -25.60 11.59 4.14
C VAL A 138 -26.09 12.89 4.79
N SER A 139 -27.39 13.02 5.10
CA SER A 139 -27.91 14.22 5.79
C SER A 139 -27.19 14.44 7.12
N LYS A 140 -26.99 13.38 7.91
CA LYS A 140 -26.25 13.45 9.16
C LYS A 140 -24.77 13.82 8.97
N ALA A 141 -24.13 13.24 7.94
CA ALA A 141 -22.73 13.50 7.64
C ALA A 141 -22.49 14.96 7.20
N LEU A 142 -23.41 15.53 6.39
CA LEU A 142 -23.33 16.90 5.90
C LEU A 142 -23.56 17.96 6.99
N LEU A 143 -24.12 17.61 8.18
CA LEU A 143 -24.17 18.50 9.32
C LEU A 143 -22.79 18.81 9.91
N HIS A 144 -21.81 17.92 9.69
CA HIS A 144 -20.49 18.00 10.29
C HIS A 144 -19.36 18.11 9.26
N SER A 145 -19.67 18.00 7.96
CA SER A 145 -18.70 18.03 6.87
C SER A 145 -19.32 18.69 5.64
N ASN A 146 -18.58 19.56 4.98
CA ASN A 146 -19.03 20.17 3.72
C ASN A 146 -18.97 19.19 2.53
N GLN A 147 -18.41 18.00 2.71
CA GLN A 147 -18.21 17.00 1.66
C GLN A 147 -18.37 15.60 2.23
N VAL A 148 -19.02 14.74 1.48
CA VAL A 148 -19.15 13.31 1.77
C VAL A 148 -18.63 12.52 0.57
N LEU A 149 -17.88 11.45 0.84
CA LEU A 149 -17.42 10.51 -0.17
C LEU A 149 -18.34 9.30 -0.20
N LEU A 150 -18.77 8.94 -1.40
CA LEU A 150 -19.50 7.71 -1.67
C LEU A 150 -18.60 6.78 -2.45
N ASP A 151 -18.38 5.57 -1.93
CA ASP A 151 -17.59 4.55 -2.58
C ASP A 151 -18.47 3.32 -2.88
N LYS A 152 -18.25 2.68 -4.02
CA LYS A 152 -18.84 1.36 -4.32
C LYS A 152 -18.41 0.39 -3.20
N SER A 153 -19.38 -0.31 -2.59
CA SER A 153 -19.04 -1.32 -1.60
C SER A 153 -18.40 -2.53 -2.28
N LEU A 154 -17.25 -2.92 -1.77
CA LEU A 154 -16.53 -4.13 -2.18
C LEU A 154 -16.64 -5.23 -1.12
N LYS A 155 -17.65 -5.17 -0.26
CA LYS A 155 -17.91 -6.21 0.75
C LYS A 155 -18.10 -7.57 0.08
N GLY A 156 -17.34 -8.56 0.54
CA GLY A 156 -17.35 -9.92 -0.01
C GLY A 156 -16.44 -10.13 -1.22
N TRP A 157 -15.69 -9.10 -1.65
CA TRP A 157 -14.64 -9.27 -2.64
C TRP A 157 -13.38 -9.84 -1.98
N LYS A 158 -12.59 -10.59 -2.75
CA LYS A 158 -11.29 -11.10 -2.30
C LYS A 158 -10.29 -9.96 -2.24
N GLU A 159 -9.49 -9.89 -1.19
CA GLU A 159 -8.34 -8.98 -1.11
C GLU A 159 -7.07 -9.75 -1.46
N ILE A 160 -6.45 -9.36 -2.56
CA ILE A 160 -5.24 -10.00 -3.09
C ILE A 160 -4.11 -8.97 -3.12
N GLU A 161 -2.94 -9.37 -2.69
CA GLU A 161 -1.75 -8.52 -2.66
C GLU A 161 -0.60 -9.14 -3.44
N TYR A 162 0.19 -8.29 -4.09
CA TYR A 162 1.45 -8.66 -4.73
C TYR A 162 2.59 -7.82 -4.16
N GLU A 163 3.66 -8.48 -3.77
CA GLU A 163 4.93 -7.83 -3.45
C GLU A 163 5.80 -7.84 -4.71
N ILE A 164 6.07 -6.66 -5.22
CA ILE A 164 6.83 -6.44 -6.46
C ILE A 164 8.16 -5.79 -6.11
N ILE A 165 9.20 -6.17 -6.84
CA ILE A 165 10.48 -5.50 -6.76
C ILE A 165 10.89 -5.01 -8.14
N ARG A 166 11.41 -3.78 -8.23
CA ARG A 166 11.88 -3.18 -9.49
C ARG A 166 13.14 -2.37 -9.27
N ASP A 167 14.12 -2.50 -10.17
CA ASP A 167 15.32 -1.66 -10.18
C ASP A 167 15.20 -0.44 -11.13
N SER A 168 16.24 0.37 -11.19
CA SER A 168 16.32 1.54 -12.07
C SER A 168 16.53 1.19 -13.55
N TYR A 169 16.83 -0.07 -13.87
CA TYR A 169 17.02 -0.59 -15.22
C TYR A 169 15.77 -1.27 -15.79
N ASP A 170 14.66 -1.17 -15.07
CA ASP A 170 13.35 -1.74 -15.41
C ASP A 170 13.25 -3.27 -15.30
N ASN A 171 14.19 -3.93 -14.62
CA ASN A 171 13.97 -5.31 -14.20
C ASN A 171 12.91 -5.32 -13.10
N CYS A 172 11.80 -6.02 -13.34
CA CYS A 172 10.63 -6.00 -12.47
C CYS A 172 10.05 -7.41 -12.33
N ILE A 173 9.93 -7.89 -11.10
CA ILE A 173 9.46 -9.24 -10.78
C ILE A 173 8.48 -9.24 -9.60
N ALA A 174 7.59 -10.23 -9.58
CA ALA A 174 6.71 -10.52 -8.46
C ALA A 174 7.39 -11.50 -7.49
N ILE A 175 7.54 -11.09 -6.25
CA ILE A 175 8.20 -11.92 -5.23
C ILE A 175 7.22 -12.86 -4.55
N CYS A 176 6.02 -12.37 -4.26
CA CYS A 176 5.00 -13.14 -3.58
C CYS A 176 3.62 -12.58 -3.91
N ASN A 177 2.63 -13.44 -4.08
CA ASN A 177 1.26 -13.04 -3.97
C ASN A 177 0.68 -13.55 -2.66
N MET A 178 -0.32 -12.85 -2.13
CA MET A 178 -0.96 -13.16 -0.85
C MET A 178 -2.45 -12.90 -0.93
N GLU A 179 -3.20 -13.62 -0.11
CA GLU A 179 -4.65 -13.49 0.01
C GLU A 179 -5.02 -13.22 1.46
N ASN A 180 -5.80 -12.17 1.69
CA ASN A 180 -6.41 -11.88 2.98
C ASN A 180 -7.71 -12.67 3.11
N LEU A 181 -7.86 -13.44 4.19
CA LEU A 181 -9.08 -14.21 4.47
C LEU A 181 -10.15 -13.38 5.18
N ASP A 182 -9.74 -12.35 5.89
CA ASP A 182 -10.66 -11.43 6.55
C ASP A 182 -11.34 -10.49 5.54
N PRO A 183 -12.50 -9.91 5.88
CA PRO A 183 -13.21 -8.99 4.99
C PRO A 183 -12.33 -7.83 4.52
N LEU A 184 -12.48 -7.47 3.24
CA LEU A 184 -11.77 -6.35 2.62
C LEU A 184 -11.90 -5.06 3.44
N GLY A 185 -10.77 -4.43 3.72
CA GLY A 185 -10.65 -3.24 4.57
C GLY A 185 -10.08 -3.53 5.97
N ILE A 186 -9.92 -4.78 6.36
CA ILE A 186 -9.13 -5.14 7.54
C ILE A 186 -7.66 -5.14 7.12
N HIS A 187 -6.86 -4.35 7.82
CA HIS A 187 -5.46 -4.16 7.46
C HIS A 187 -4.68 -5.49 7.49
N THR A 188 -3.90 -5.77 6.45
CA THR A 188 -3.08 -7.00 6.30
C THR A 188 -2.24 -7.34 7.54
N GLY A 189 -1.78 -6.33 8.29
CA GLY A 189 -1.10 -6.54 9.56
C GLY A 189 -1.96 -7.22 10.64
N GLU A 190 -3.26 -7.12 10.53
CA GLU A 190 -4.27 -7.51 11.53
C GLU A 190 -5.16 -8.66 11.06
N SER A 191 -5.07 -9.05 9.80
CA SER A 191 -5.84 -10.12 9.17
C SER A 191 -5.09 -11.45 9.13
N ILE A 192 -5.83 -12.53 8.90
CA ILE A 192 -5.27 -13.83 8.51
C ILE A 192 -4.87 -13.72 7.03
N VAL A 193 -3.62 -14.04 6.72
CA VAL A 193 -3.06 -13.92 5.37
C VAL A 193 -2.42 -15.23 4.96
N VAL A 194 -2.68 -15.66 3.74
CA VAL A 194 -2.14 -16.88 3.15
C VAL A 194 -1.20 -16.51 2.00
N ALA A 195 -0.02 -17.11 1.96
CA ALA A 195 0.98 -16.97 0.92
C ALA A 195 1.49 -18.33 0.43
N PRO A 196 1.45 -18.64 -0.88
CA PRO A 196 0.77 -17.88 -1.93
C PRO A 196 -0.76 -17.98 -1.81
N SER A 197 -1.49 -17.12 -2.56
CA SER A 197 -2.97 -17.19 -2.65
C SER A 197 -3.42 -18.59 -3.09
N GLN A 198 -4.47 -19.10 -2.44
CA GLN A 198 -4.94 -20.47 -2.66
C GLN A 198 -6.25 -20.53 -3.46
N THR A 199 -6.94 -19.42 -3.63
CA THR A 199 -8.29 -19.39 -4.26
C THR A 199 -8.32 -18.72 -5.62
N LEU A 200 -7.16 -18.34 -6.16
CA LEU A 200 -7.05 -17.78 -7.51
C LEU A 200 -6.98 -18.90 -8.55
N THR A 201 -7.66 -18.71 -9.67
CA THR A 201 -7.37 -19.46 -10.90
C THR A 201 -6.06 -18.97 -11.52
N ASP A 202 -5.47 -19.75 -12.42
CA ASP A 202 -4.27 -19.34 -13.16
C ASP A 202 -4.49 -18.04 -13.94
N SER A 203 -5.68 -17.89 -14.57
CA SER A 203 -6.06 -16.66 -15.29
C SER A 203 -6.03 -15.45 -14.36
N GLU A 204 -6.69 -15.53 -13.20
CA GLU A 204 -6.75 -14.45 -12.21
C GLU A 204 -5.33 -14.14 -11.67
N TYR A 205 -4.56 -15.17 -11.36
CA TYR A 205 -3.18 -15.01 -10.89
C TYR A 205 -2.33 -14.20 -11.88
N TYR A 206 -2.28 -14.63 -13.15
CA TYR A 206 -1.46 -13.97 -14.16
C TYR A 206 -2.00 -12.60 -14.57
N LEU A 207 -3.31 -12.40 -14.54
CA LEU A 207 -3.95 -11.11 -14.78
C LEU A 207 -3.50 -10.07 -13.73
N LEU A 208 -3.65 -10.40 -12.45
CA LEU A 208 -3.29 -9.49 -11.35
C LEU A 208 -1.76 -9.30 -11.26
N ARG A 209 -0.97 -10.36 -11.49
CA ARG A 209 0.49 -10.26 -11.55
C ARG A 209 0.94 -9.30 -12.67
N SER A 210 0.39 -9.46 -13.87
CA SER A 210 0.73 -8.62 -15.02
C SER A 210 0.34 -7.16 -14.78
N MET A 211 -0.81 -6.91 -14.16
CA MET A 211 -1.25 -5.58 -13.79
C MET A 211 -0.36 -4.98 -12.69
N SER A 212 0.09 -5.78 -11.72
CA SER A 212 1.04 -5.34 -10.67
C SER A 212 2.36 -4.87 -11.27
N ILE A 213 2.95 -5.64 -12.18
CA ILE A 213 4.19 -5.27 -12.87
C ILE A 213 3.97 -4.02 -13.71
N LYS A 214 2.83 -3.93 -14.42
CA LYS A 214 2.49 -2.80 -15.28
C LYS A 214 2.37 -1.49 -14.51
N ILE A 215 1.67 -1.47 -13.37
CA ILE A 215 1.50 -0.27 -12.56
C ILE A 215 2.80 0.16 -11.87
N VAL A 216 3.59 -0.77 -11.37
CA VAL A 216 4.87 -0.49 -10.70
C VAL A 216 5.88 0.12 -11.70
N ARG A 217 5.95 -0.41 -12.92
CA ARG A 217 6.74 0.18 -14.01
C ARG A 217 6.24 1.55 -14.41
N HIS A 218 4.94 1.71 -14.59
CA HIS A 218 4.33 2.97 -14.99
C HIS A 218 4.57 4.08 -13.97
N LEU A 219 4.45 3.80 -12.69
CA LEU A 219 4.74 4.74 -11.62
C LEU A 219 6.25 5.01 -11.45
N GLY A 220 7.12 4.22 -12.06
CA GLY A 220 8.57 4.38 -11.95
C GLY A 220 9.12 4.08 -10.56
N VAL A 221 8.50 3.15 -9.82
CA VAL A 221 8.97 2.73 -8.50
C VAL A 221 10.34 2.09 -8.59
N ILE A 222 11.24 2.39 -7.66
CA ILE A 222 12.56 1.74 -7.52
C ILE A 222 12.67 1.18 -6.10
N GLY A 223 12.86 -0.13 -6.03
CA GLY A 223 12.85 -0.88 -4.78
C GLY A 223 11.64 -1.79 -4.69
N GLU A 224 11.08 -1.91 -3.52
CA GLU A 224 9.94 -2.76 -3.22
C GLU A 224 8.62 -1.97 -3.28
N CYS A 225 7.56 -2.65 -3.68
CA CYS A 225 6.22 -2.09 -3.83
C CYS A 225 5.15 -3.15 -3.56
N ASN A 226 4.22 -2.83 -2.68
CA ASN A 226 3.02 -3.62 -2.45
C ASN A 226 1.87 -3.10 -3.32
N VAL A 227 1.20 -3.99 -4.05
CA VAL A 227 0.02 -3.69 -4.88
C VAL A 227 -1.17 -4.48 -4.35
N GLN A 228 -2.25 -3.79 -3.98
CA GLN A 228 -3.46 -4.41 -3.43
C GLN A 228 -4.61 -4.35 -4.40
N PHE A 229 -5.31 -5.46 -4.52
CA PHE A 229 -6.47 -5.64 -5.39
C PHE A 229 -7.70 -6.07 -4.60
N ALA A 230 -8.85 -5.61 -5.05
CA ALA A 230 -10.13 -6.26 -4.78
C ALA A 230 -10.54 -7.03 -6.03
N LEU A 231 -10.74 -8.34 -5.90
CA LEU A 231 -11.17 -9.23 -6.97
C LEU A 231 -12.59 -9.73 -6.69
N ASN A 232 -13.46 -9.62 -7.68
CA ASN A 232 -14.82 -10.12 -7.59
C ASN A 232 -14.80 -11.66 -7.50
N PRO A 233 -15.40 -12.29 -6.48
CA PRO A 233 -15.35 -13.75 -6.34
C PRO A 233 -16.16 -14.53 -7.40
N LYS A 234 -16.94 -13.81 -8.25
CA LYS A 234 -17.81 -14.41 -9.29
C LYS A 234 -17.42 -14.06 -10.72
N SER A 235 -16.36 -13.25 -10.90
CA SER A 235 -15.89 -12.82 -12.22
C SER A 235 -14.44 -12.34 -12.13
N GLU A 236 -13.78 -12.15 -13.28
CA GLU A 236 -12.45 -11.55 -13.36
C GLU A 236 -12.44 -10.02 -13.17
N GLU A 237 -13.56 -9.42 -12.73
CA GLU A 237 -13.60 -7.99 -12.43
C GLU A 237 -12.74 -7.69 -11.19
N PHE A 238 -11.81 -6.75 -11.33
CA PHE A 238 -10.97 -6.32 -10.22
C PHE A 238 -10.77 -4.81 -10.20
N TYR A 239 -10.40 -4.31 -9.03
CA TYR A 239 -9.98 -2.94 -8.82
C TYR A 239 -8.61 -2.91 -8.13
N ILE A 240 -7.74 -1.97 -8.54
CA ILE A 240 -6.55 -1.65 -7.79
C ILE A 240 -6.97 -0.75 -6.63
N ILE A 241 -6.72 -1.21 -5.40
CA ILE A 241 -7.13 -0.51 -4.18
C ILE A 241 -6.08 0.52 -3.78
N GLU A 242 -4.82 0.08 -3.70
CA GLU A 242 -3.70 0.95 -3.40
C GLU A 242 -2.39 0.36 -3.91
N VAL A 243 -1.41 1.24 -4.08
CA VAL A 243 -0.03 0.91 -4.40
C VAL A 243 0.86 1.59 -3.38
N ASN A 244 1.59 0.80 -2.62
CA ASN A 244 2.49 1.28 -1.58
C ASN A 244 3.95 1.16 -2.04
N PRO A 245 4.59 2.24 -2.57
CA PRO A 245 5.95 2.18 -3.11
C PRO A 245 7.00 2.19 -1.98
N ARG A 246 6.89 1.28 -1.07
CA ARG A 246 7.71 1.14 0.14
C ARG A 246 7.52 -0.23 0.78
N LEU A 247 8.48 -0.65 1.57
CA LEU A 247 8.33 -1.82 2.45
C LEU A 247 7.11 -1.67 3.37
N SER A 248 6.39 -2.76 3.54
CA SER A 248 5.17 -2.85 4.33
C SER A 248 5.24 -4.02 5.33
N ARG A 249 4.19 -4.23 6.10
CA ARG A 249 4.08 -5.40 6.98
C ARG A 249 3.96 -6.70 6.17
N SER A 250 3.30 -6.63 5.03
CA SER A 250 3.17 -7.75 4.09
C SER A 250 4.51 -8.15 3.49
N SER A 251 5.43 -7.20 3.26
CA SER A 251 6.80 -7.49 2.78
C SER A 251 7.58 -8.37 3.75
N ALA A 252 7.35 -8.23 5.06
CA ALA A 252 7.97 -9.09 6.06
C ALA A 252 7.41 -10.52 6.00
N LEU A 253 6.10 -10.69 5.77
CA LEU A 253 5.49 -11.99 5.54
C LEU A 253 6.01 -12.62 4.24
N ALA A 254 6.01 -11.88 3.15
CA ALA A 254 6.53 -12.32 1.86
C ALA A 254 7.98 -12.79 1.96
N SER A 255 8.84 -12.01 2.66
CA SER A 255 10.23 -12.40 2.88
C SER A 255 10.37 -13.71 3.67
N LYS A 256 9.51 -13.92 4.68
CA LYS A 256 9.52 -15.17 5.46
C LYS A 256 8.97 -16.35 4.67
N ALA A 257 7.92 -16.13 3.88
CA ALA A 257 7.29 -17.18 3.08
C ALA A 257 8.20 -17.65 1.94
N THR A 258 8.87 -16.74 1.27
CA THR A 258 9.68 -17.03 0.08
C THR A 258 11.17 -17.25 0.37
N GLY A 259 11.64 -16.82 1.56
CA GLY A 259 13.06 -16.71 1.85
C GLY A 259 13.76 -15.54 1.15
N TYR A 260 13.08 -14.86 0.22
CA TYR A 260 13.63 -13.72 -0.52
C TYR A 260 13.78 -12.49 0.38
N PRO A 261 15.02 -11.94 0.56
CA PRO A 261 15.27 -10.87 1.52
C PRO A 261 14.89 -9.49 0.95
N LEU A 262 13.57 -9.21 0.84
CA LEU A 262 13.03 -8.00 0.20
C LEU A 262 13.70 -6.71 0.67
N ALA A 263 13.83 -6.52 1.99
CA ALA A 263 14.42 -5.30 2.54
C ALA A 263 15.90 -5.12 2.14
N TYR A 264 16.67 -6.20 2.11
CA TYR A 264 18.06 -6.16 1.70
C TYR A 264 18.18 -5.82 0.20
N VAL A 265 17.40 -6.50 -0.63
CA VAL A 265 17.42 -6.28 -2.09
C VAL A 265 16.94 -4.86 -2.40
N ALA A 266 15.81 -4.40 -1.83
CA ALA A 266 15.32 -3.04 -2.03
C ALA A 266 16.35 -1.95 -1.64
N ALA A 267 17.08 -2.16 -0.55
CA ALA A 267 18.17 -1.26 -0.15
C ALA A 267 19.32 -1.23 -1.17
N LYS A 268 19.66 -2.36 -1.79
CA LYS A 268 20.67 -2.43 -2.85
C LYS A 268 20.20 -1.74 -4.12
N LEU A 269 18.94 -1.94 -4.52
CA LEU A 269 18.35 -1.29 -5.69
C LEU A 269 18.31 0.23 -5.54
N SER A 270 18.02 0.74 -4.33
CA SER A 270 18.03 2.18 -4.07
C SER A 270 19.44 2.80 -4.17
N LEU A 271 20.49 1.99 -4.09
CA LEU A 271 21.87 2.40 -4.36
C LEU A 271 22.24 2.28 -5.86
N GLY A 272 21.29 1.95 -6.74
CA GLY A 272 21.50 1.82 -8.18
C GLY A 272 22.10 0.49 -8.64
N ILE A 273 22.16 -0.53 -7.76
CA ILE A 273 22.64 -1.86 -8.14
C ILE A 273 21.55 -2.55 -8.94
N CYS A 274 21.91 -3.18 -10.05
CA CYS A 274 20.98 -3.91 -10.91
C CYS A 274 20.49 -5.21 -10.22
N LEU A 275 19.21 -5.54 -10.41
CA LEU A 275 18.61 -6.74 -9.83
C LEU A 275 19.29 -8.02 -10.35
N SER A 276 19.73 -8.02 -11.61
CA SER A 276 20.46 -9.14 -12.22
C SER A 276 21.88 -9.32 -11.66
N ASP A 277 22.49 -8.27 -11.08
CA ASP A 277 23.84 -8.32 -10.51
C ASP A 277 23.85 -8.79 -9.05
N LEU A 278 22.67 -8.84 -8.42
CA LEU A 278 22.52 -9.34 -7.06
C LEU A 278 22.37 -10.86 -7.07
N LYS A 279 23.09 -11.54 -6.19
CA LYS A 279 22.91 -12.97 -5.96
C LYS A 279 21.66 -13.22 -5.13
N ASN A 280 20.90 -14.23 -5.50
CA ASN A 280 19.81 -14.75 -4.69
C ASN A 280 20.40 -15.46 -3.47
N SER A 281 20.08 -14.98 -2.28
CA SER A 281 20.63 -15.54 -1.04
C SER A 281 20.08 -16.93 -0.69
N VAL A 282 18.94 -17.33 -1.27
CA VAL A 282 18.31 -18.64 -1.04
C VAL A 282 19.01 -19.70 -1.88
N THR A 283 19.16 -19.44 -3.17
CA THR A 283 19.75 -20.41 -4.10
C THR A 283 21.29 -20.37 -4.09
N GLY A 284 21.89 -19.22 -3.77
CA GLY A 284 23.33 -18.99 -3.80
C GLY A 284 23.96 -19.01 -5.21
N SER A 285 23.25 -19.52 -6.21
CA SER A 285 23.73 -19.73 -7.58
C SER A 285 23.03 -18.87 -8.63
N THR A 286 21.77 -18.50 -8.42
CA THR A 286 20.99 -17.64 -9.33
C THR A 286 21.08 -16.17 -8.96
N THR A 287 20.64 -15.30 -9.87
CA THR A 287 20.49 -13.87 -9.56
C THR A 287 19.21 -13.61 -8.76
N ALA A 288 19.10 -12.43 -8.15
CA ALA A 288 17.89 -12.00 -7.45
C ALA A 288 16.73 -11.65 -8.41
N CYS A 289 16.95 -11.69 -9.73
CA CYS A 289 15.96 -11.40 -10.77
C CYS A 289 15.10 -12.61 -11.17
N PHE A 290 14.89 -13.57 -10.26
CA PHE A 290 14.02 -14.72 -10.45
C PHE A 290 12.87 -14.68 -9.45
N GLU A 291 11.65 -14.89 -9.94
CA GLU A 291 10.47 -15.00 -9.09
C GLU A 291 10.53 -16.28 -8.26
N PRO A 292 10.31 -16.20 -6.93
CA PRO A 292 10.20 -17.38 -6.11
C PRO A 292 9.00 -18.25 -6.52
N SER A 293 9.19 -19.56 -6.47
CA SER A 293 8.13 -20.54 -6.62
C SER A 293 8.04 -21.38 -5.36
N LEU A 294 6.85 -21.47 -4.77
CA LEU A 294 6.62 -22.17 -3.51
C LEU A 294 5.83 -23.45 -3.74
N ASP A 295 6.30 -24.54 -3.16
CA ASP A 295 5.63 -25.86 -3.10
C ASP A 295 4.93 -26.09 -1.75
N TYR A 296 4.78 -25.04 -0.94
CA TYR A 296 4.13 -25.02 0.35
C TYR A 296 3.30 -23.74 0.54
N CYS A 297 2.44 -23.75 1.53
CA CYS A 297 1.61 -22.63 1.90
C CYS A 297 2.00 -22.12 3.30
N VAL A 298 2.09 -20.82 3.45
CA VAL A 298 2.34 -20.14 4.73
C VAL A 298 1.09 -19.39 5.15
N VAL A 299 0.62 -19.66 6.37
CA VAL A 299 -0.52 -18.94 6.95
C VAL A 299 -0.03 -18.07 8.10
N LYS A 300 -0.24 -16.77 7.98
CA LYS A 300 -0.02 -15.80 9.06
C LYS A 300 -1.31 -15.59 9.82
N ILE A 301 -1.31 -15.86 11.11
CA ILE A 301 -2.44 -15.60 12.01
C ILE A 301 -2.01 -14.52 13.01
N PRO A 302 -2.78 -13.42 13.17
CA PRO A 302 -2.47 -12.39 14.16
C PRO A 302 -2.68 -12.93 15.59
N ARG A 303 -1.79 -12.53 16.49
CA ARG A 303 -1.95 -12.75 17.91
C ARG A 303 -2.20 -11.41 18.60
N TRP A 304 -3.36 -11.31 19.24
CA TRP A 304 -3.76 -10.10 19.94
C TRP A 304 -3.28 -10.16 21.39
N ASP A 305 -2.65 -9.10 21.87
CA ASP A 305 -2.39 -8.89 23.30
C ASP A 305 -3.70 -8.43 23.96
N LEU A 306 -4.53 -9.39 24.32
CA LEU A 306 -5.70 -9.12 25.14
C LEU A 306 -5.24 -8.95 26.60
N PRO A 307 -5.58 -7.82 27.26
CA PRO A 307 -5.23 -7.65 28.66
C PRO A 307 -5.91 -8.75 29.47
N VAL A 308 -5.09 -9.57 30.13
CA VAL A 308 -5.57 -10.57 31.09
C VAL A 308 -6.25 -9.82 32.22
N GLY A 309 -7.58 -9.87 32.32
CA GLY A 309 -8.32 -9.46 33.51
C GLY A 309 -9.15 -8.19 33.45
N LYS A 310 -9.72 -7.81 32.31
CA LYS A 310 -10.94 -6.97 32.31
C LYS A 310 -12.10 -7.84 31.83
N SER A 311 -12.82 -8.43 32.80
CA SER A 311 -14.16 -8.94 32.55
C SER A 311 -15.00 -7.74 32.10
N THR A 312 -15.44 -7.72 30.86
CA THR A 312 -16.50 -6.83 30.41
C THR A 312 -17.80 -7.37 30.98
N SER A 313 -18.06 -7.09 32.26
CA SER A 313 -19.40 -7.02 32.79
C SER A 313 -19.84 -5.56 32.60
N GLN A 314 -20.44 -5.27 31.47
CA GLN A 314 -21.59 -4.37 31.32
C GLN A 314 -22.10 -4.45 29.90
#